data_db7af38ba3d6fc68c076743743a2e669
#
_entry.id   db7af38ba3d6fc68c076743743a2e669
#
_cell.length_a   1.000
_cell.length_b   1.000
_cell.length_c   1.000
_cell.angle_alpha   90.00
_cell.angle_beta   90.00
_cell.angle_gamma   90.00
#
_symmetry.space_group_name_H-M   'P 1'
#
loop_
_entity.id
_entity.type
_entity.pdbx_description
1 polymer ?
#
loop_
_entity_poly.entity_id
_entity_poly.type
_entity_poly.pdbx_seq_one_letter_code
_entity_poly.pdbx_strand_id
1 'polypeptide(L)'
;PHAKIITCELFEDGNINLSNEIIKKSIDNIKLFQGNVLEFLDFIKKSKIFNEIWILFPDPWPKARHHKRRLLNINFLELIYSYLKDEGRIFIATDSQTYIQLILSIIHKVRDYFNWENQRLEEWDYENLDLPETKFFKKAKKSNRKTMFFQLKKI
;
A
#
# COMPACT_ATOMS: atom_id res chain seq x y z
N PRO A 1 13.19 1.28 -15.52
CA PRO A 1 13.32 -0.06 -16.17
C PRO A 1 14.03 -1.10 -15.30
N HIS A 2 14.60 -0.73 -14.12
CA HIS A 2 15.43 -1.66 -13.33
C HIS A 2 14.88 -1.94 -11.92
N ALA A 3 13.70 -1.45 -11.58
CA ALA A 3 13.07 -1.74 -10.29
C ALA A 3 12.65 -3.23 -10.25
N LYS A 4 13.02 -3.92 -9.18
CA LYS A 4 12.49 -5.26 -8.88
C LYS A 4 11.24 -5.09 -8.02
N ILE A 5 10.15 -5.70 -8.43
CA ILE A 5 8.84 -5.57 -7.78
C ILE A 5 8.44 -6.92 -7.19
N ILE A 6 7.90 -6.90 -5.98
CA ILE A 6 7.26 -8.06 -5.36
C ILE A 6 5.83 -7.64 -5.03
N THR A 7 4.87 -8.43 -5.48
CA THR A 7 3.45 -8.22 -5.15
C THR A 7 3.00 -9.25 -4.13
N CYS A 8 2.19 -8.81 -3.16
CA CYS A 8 1.52 -9.70 -2.20
C CYS A 8 0.01 -9.52 -2.38
N GLU A 9 -0.69 -10.58 -2.76
CA GLU A 9 -2.13 -10.59 -2.95
C GLU A 9 -2.74 -11.90 -2.47
N LEU A 10 -3.81 -11.79 -1.66
CA LEU A 10 -4.56 -12.94 -1.15
C LEU A 10 -5.49 -13.56 -2.19
N PHE A 11 -6.09 -12.72 -3.05
CA PHE A 11 -7.06 -13.17 -4.04
C PHE A 11 -6.39 -13.83 -5.25
N GLU A 12 -6.75 -15.08 -5.47
CA GLU A 12 -6.21 -15.90 -6.55
C GLU A 12 -6.43 -15.27 -7.94
N ASP A 13 -7.64 -14.79 -8.21
CA ASP A 13 -7.95 -14.14 -9.51
C ASP A 13 -7.04 -12.94 -9.82
N GLY A 14 -6.67 -12.17 -8.80
CA GLY A 14 -5.73 -11.05 -8.95
C GLY A 14 -4.36 -11.53 -9.40
N ASN A 15 -3.85 -12.57 -8.76
CA ASN A 15 -2.56 -13.18 -9.08
C ASN A 15 -2.55 -13.85 -10.46
N ILE A 16 -3.62 -14.57 -10.82
CA ILE A 16 -3.77 -15.19 -12.15
C ILE A 16 -3.75 -14.11 -13.24
N ASN A 17 -4.54 -13.06 -13.10
CA ASN A 17 -4.58 -11.98 -14.08
C ASN A 17 -3.23 -11.30 -14.25
N LEU A 18 -2.53 -11.00 -13.14
CA LEU A 18 -1.21 -10.38 -13.20
C LEU A 18 -0.17 -11.33 -13.81
N SER A 19 -0.21 -12.63 -13.45
CA SER A 19 0.68 -13.65 -14.04
C SER A 19 0.51 -13.73 -15.56
N ASN A 20 -0.72 -13.72 -16.04
CA ASN A 20 -1.01 -13.74 -17.49
C ASN A 20 -0.44 -12.49 -18.19
N GLU A 21 -0.57 -11.30 -17.59
CA GLU A 21 0.00 -10.08 -18.18
C GLU A 21 1.55 -10.09 -18.15
N ILE A 22 2.15 -10.62 -17.09
CA ILE A 22 3.62 -10.79 -16.99
C ILE A 22 4.12 -11.68 -18.12
N ILE A 23 3.50 -12.84 -18.35
CA ILE A 23 3.85 -13.77 -19.42
C ILE A 23 3.65 -13.11 -20.78
N LYS A 24 2.46 -12.54 -21.02
CA LYS A 24 2.11 -11.91 -22.29
C LYS A 24 3.07 -10.79 -22.71
N LYS A 25 3.56 -10.02 -21.72
CA LYS A 25 4.46 -8.86 -21.96
C LYS A 25 5.94 -9.19 -21.75
N SER A 26 6.28 -10.44 -21.46
CA SER A 26 7.64 -10.88 -21.14
C SER A 26 8.31 -10.03 -20.06
N ILE A 27 7.60 -9.76 -18.97
CA ILE A 27 8.11 -8.96 -17.84
C ILE A 27 8.92 -9.87 -16.92
N ASP A 28 10.16 -9.53 -16.62
CA ASP A 28 11.08 -10.35 -15.84
C ASP A 28 11.41 -9.82 -14.43
N ASN A 29 10.99 -8.60 -14.14
CA ASN A 29 11.33 -7.88 -12.91
C ASN A 29 10.21 -7.89 -11.85
N ILE A 30 9.12 -8.64 -12.03
CA ILE A 30 8.01 -8.80 -11.09
C ILE A 30 7.98 -10.22 -10.54
N LYS A 31 7.89 -10.36 -9.22
CA LYS A 31 7.65 -11.62 -8.53
C LYS A 31 6.31 -11.57 -7.80
N LEU A 32 5.55 -12.64 -7.87
CA LEU A 32 4.24 -12.78 -7.23
C LEU A 32 4.38 -13.61 -5.96
N PHE A 33 3.78 -13.12 -4.87
CA PHE A 33 3.53 -13.89 -3.67
C PHE A 33 2.02 -13.95 -3.43
N GLN A 34 1.45 -15.14 -3.56
CA GLN A 34 0.05 -15.38 -3.22
C GLN A 34 -0.05 -15.71 -1.73
N GLY A 35 -0.53 -14.75 -0.94
CA GLY A 35 -0.63 -14.93 0.50
C GLY A 35 -0.69 -13.62 1.27
N ASN A 36 -0.68 -13.75 2.58
CA ASN A 36 -0.71 -12.59 3.48
C ASN A 36 0.68 -11.94 3.51
N VAL A 37 0.70 -10.60 3.43
CA VAL A 37 1.95 -9.83 3.49
C VAL A 37 2.74 -10.06 4.77
N LEU A 38 2.07 -10.34 5.90
CA LEU A 38 2.76 -10.65 7.17
C LEU A 38 3.52 -11.96 7.09
N GLU A 39 2.95 -12.99 6.45
CA GLU A 39 3.63 -14.27 6.20
C GLU A 39 4.83 -14.09 5.27
N PHE A 40 4.66 -13.26 4.23
CA PHE A 40 5.76 -12.92 3.33
C PHE A 40 6.90 -12.22 4.08
N LEU A 41 6.60 -11.22 4.90
CA LEU A 41 7.60 -10.49 5.67
C LEU A 41 8.34 -11.39 6.65
N ASP A 42 7.64 -12.31 7.30
CA ASP A 42 8.26 -13.30 8.20
C ASP A 42 9.21 -14.24 7.44
N PHE A 43 8.80 -14.69 6.25
CA PHE A 43 9.60 -15.56 5.38
C PHE A 43 10.91 -14.91 4.94
N ILE A 44 10.92 -13.62 4.53
CA ILE A 44 12.12 -12.94 4.03
C ILE A 44 13.07 -12.47 5.12
N LYS A 45 12.71 -12.64 6.40
CA LYS A 45 13.43 -12.16 7.58
C LYS A 45 13.69 -10.64 7.56
N LYS A 46 13.90 -10.05 8.73
CA LYS A 46 14.14 -8.60 8.86
C LYS A 46 15.43 -8.19 8.15
N SER A 47 15.30 -7.38 7.11
CA SER A 47 16.41 -6.74 6.41
C SER A 47 15.93 -5.51 5.66
N LYS A 48 16.72 -4.44 5.64
CA LYS A 48 16.42 -3.20 4.91
C LYS A 48 16.57 -3.42 3.39
N ILE A 49 15.55 -4.00 2.76
CA ILE A 49 15.59 -4.38 1.34
C ILE A 49 14.72 -3.52 0.43
N PHE A 50 13.65 -2.92 0.96
CA PHE A 50 12.70 -2.16 0.15
C PHE A 50 13.06 -0.68 0.07
N ASN A 51 13.08 -0.13 -1.14
CA ASN A 51 13.12 1.30 -1.37
C ASN A 51 11.73 1.93 -1.20
N GLU A 52 10.70 1.18 -1.62
CA GLU A 52 9.31 1.62 -1.60
C GLU A 52 8.38 0.48 -1.22
N ILE A 53 7.33 0.80 -0.47
CA ILE A 53 6.24 -0.11 -0.13
C ILE A 53 4.93 0.58 -0.54
N TRP A 54 4.16 -0.07 -1.42
CA TRP A 54 2.89 0.42 -1.93
C TRP A 54 1.74 -0.36 -1.33
N ILE A 55 0.83 0.30 -0.63
CA ILE A 55 -0.36 -0.28 0.02
C ILE A 55 -1.59 0.29 -0.68
N LEU A 56 -2.09 -0.45 -1.66
CA LEU A 56 -3.12 0.03 -2.56
C LEU A 56 -4.47 -0.59 -2.23
N PHE A 57 -5.43 0.26 -1.81
CA PHE A 57 -6.82 -0.12 -1.53
C PHE A 57 -6.95 -1.32 -0.57
N PRO A 58 -6.27 -1.28 0.60
CA PRO A 58 -6.39 -2.34 1.59
C PRO A 58 -7.83 -2.44 2.09
N ASP A 59 -8.26 -3.66 2.46
CA ASP A 59 -9.62 -3.92 2.93
C ASP A 59 -10.02 -3.01 4.10
N PRO A 60 -11.08 -2.21 3.96
CA PRO A 60 -11.43 -1.18 4.95
C PRO A 60 -12.10 -1.73 6.20
N TRP A 61 -12.66 -2.95 6.16
CA TRP A 61 -13.38 -3.58 7.26
C TRP A 61 -14.29 -2.57 8.02
N PRO A 62 -15.40 -2.09 7.41
CA PRO A 62 -16.14 -0.93 7.93
C PRO A 62 -16.84 -1.20 9.26
N LYS A 63 -17.21 -2.47 9.56
CA LYS A 63 -17.88 -2.83 10.82
C LYS A 63 -16.89 -2.79 11.98
N ALA A 64 -17.22 -2.12 13.09
CA ALA A 64 -16.34 -1.94 14.25
C ALA A 64 -15.73 -3.25 14.77
N ARG A 65 -16.54 -4.34 14.87
CA ARG A 65 -16.07 -5.68 15.27
C ARG A 65 -14.97 -6.27 14.36
N HIS A 66 -14.80 -5.74 13.13
CA HIS A 66 -13.81 -6.20 12.16
C HIS A 66 -12.58 -5.28 12.08
N HIS A 67 -12.52 -4.16 12.77
CA HIS A 67 -11.40 -3.21 12.70
C HIS A 67 -10.05 -3.85 13.01
N LYS A 68 -10.02 -4.89 13.87
CA LYS A 68 -8.80 -5.68 14.16
C LYS A 68 -8.20 -6.42 12.96
N ARG A 69 -8.96 -6.55 11.85
CA ARG A 69 -8.53 -7.18 10.61
C ARG A 69 -7.84 -6.19 9.65
N ARG A 70 -7.90 -4.90 9.95
CA ARG A 70 -7.30 -3.87 9.12
C ARG A 70 -5.79 -4.04 9.09
N LEU A 71 -5.22 -4.05 7.90
CA LEU A 71 -3.78 -4.15 7.70
C LEU A 71 -3.05 -2.95 8.31
N LEU A 72 -3.54 -1.73 8.01
CA LEU A 72 -2.92 -0.52 8.50
C LEU A 72 -3.24 -0.30 9.98
N ASN A 73 -2.22 -0.41 10.80
CA ASN A 73 -2.18 -0.10 12.22
C ASN A 73 -0.74 0.27 12.60
N ILE A 74 -0.52 0.77 13.81
CA ILE A 74 0.80 1.22 14.27
C ILE A 74 1.82 0.08 14.20
N ASN A 75 1.48 -1.10 14.72
CA ASN A 75 2.38 -2.25 14.75
C ASN A 75 2.84 -2.67 13.35
N PHE A 76 1.94 -2.58 12.35
CA PHE A 76 2.29 -2.90 10.97
C PHE A 76 3.24 -1.86 10.37
N LEU A 77 3.03 -0.55 10.63
CA LEU A 77 3.95 0.49 10.15
C LEU A 77 5.33 0.38 10.83
N GLU A 78 5.38 0.10 12.11
CA GLU A 78 6.64 -0.18 12.83
C GLU A 78 7.34 -1.43 12.30
N LEU A 79 6.57 -2.48 11.97
CA LEU A 79 7.12 -3.68 11.36
C LEU A 79 7.78 -3.36 10.02
N ILE A 80 7.06 -2.73 9.09
CA ILE A 80 7.59 -2.44 7.75
C ILE A 80 8.70 -1.39 7.75
N TYR A 81 8.78 -0.54 8.79
CA TYR A 81 9.93 0.35 9.00
C TYR A 81 11.25 -0.43 9.02
N SER A 82 11.28 -1.62 9.63
CA SER A 82 12.48 -2.46 9.71
C SER A 82 12.89 -3.08 8.35
N TYR A 83 11.99 -3.12 7.37
CA TYR A 83 12.24 -3.63 6.03
C TYR A 83 12.56 -2.54 5.00
N LEU A 84 12.22 -1.28 5.33
CA LEU A 84 12.57 -0.15 4.49
C LEU A 84 14.06 0.20 4.64
N LYS A 85 14.69 0.49 3.52
CA LYS A 85 15.99 1.16 3.48
C LYS A 85 15.89 2.55 4.09
N ASP A 86 17.02 3.13 4.42
CA ASP A 86 17.09 4.52 4.82
C ASP A 86 16.58 5.39 3.65
N GLU A 87 15.83 6.45 3.96
CA GLU A 87 15.12 7.28 2.97
C GLU A 87 14.00 6.56 2.20
N GLY A 88 13.67 5.30 2.54
CA GLY A 88 12.60 4.52 1.92
C GLY A 88 11.21 5.13 2.15
N ARG A 89 10.28 4.85 1.25
CA ARG A 89 8.93 5.45 1.25
C ARG A 89 7.82 4.42 1.36
N ILE A 90 6.72 4.86 1.96
CA ILE A 90 5.45 4.13 1.98
C ILE A 90 4.41 4.97 1.25
N PHE A 91 3.71 4.35 0.32
CA PHE A 91 2.61 4.94 -0.42
C PHE A 91 1.31 4.22 -0.06
N ILE A 92 0.26 4.96 0.29
CA ILE A 92 -1.02 4.39 0.73
C ILE A 92 -2.13 5.03 -0.09
N ALA A 93 -2.96 4.23 -0.75
CA ALA A 93 -4.15 4.69 -1.46
C ALA A 93 -5.40 4.00 -0.90
N THR A 94 -6.47 4.77 -0.67
CA THR A 94 -7.78 4.25 -0.22
C THR A 94 -8.92 5.17 -0.63
N ASP A 95 -10.09 4.58 -0.90
CA ASP A 95 -11.36 5.27 -1.16
C ASP A 95 -12.34 5.17 0.03
N SER A 96 -11.91 4.60 1.15
CA SER A 96 -12.72 4.38 2.34
C SER A 96 -12.59 5.53 3.34
N GLN A 97 -13.68 6.28 3.56
CA GLN A 97 -13.70 7.40 4.50
C GLN A 97 -13.29 7.00 5.93
N THR A 98 -13.78 5.85 6.41
CA THR A 98 -13.43 5.36 7.76
C THR A 98 -11.96 4.94 7.85
N TYR A 99 -11.36 4.55 6.73
CA TYR A 99 -9.94 4.19 6.69
C TYR A 99 -9.05 5.43 6.61
N ILE A 100 -9.48 6.47 5.89
CA ILE A 100 -8.78 7.76 5.83
C ILE A 100 -8.60 8.35 7.25
N GLN A 101 -9.66 8.38 8.05
CA GLN A 101 -9.60 8.85 9.43
C GLN A 101 -8.60 8.06 10.28
N LEU A 102 -8.58 6.73 10.12
CA LEU A 102 -7.62 5.87 10.79
C LEU A 102 -6.19 6.17 10.34
N ILE A 103 -5.95 6.29 9.03
CA ILE A 103 -4.62 6.56 8.46
C ILE A 103 -4.07 7.87 9.02
N LEU A 104 -4.85 8.94 9.02
CA LEU A 104 -4.45 10.24 9.59
C LEU A 104 -4.06 10.11 11.07
N SER A 105 -4.86 9.36 11.86
CA SER A 105 -4.53 9.08 13.27
C SER A 105 -3.23 8.30 13.43
N ILE A 106 -2.99 7.32 12.57
CA ILE A 106 -1.76 6.51 12.61
C ILE A 106 -0.55 7.35 12.21
N ILE A 107 -0.62 8.13 11.12
CA ILE A 107 0.46 9.02 10.66
C ILE A 107 0.93 9.93 11.79
N HIS A 108 0.00 10.53 12.53
CA HIS A 108 0.33 11.36 13.68
C HIS A 108 1.09 10.60 14.78
N LYS A 109 0.74 9.34 15.01
CA LYS A 109 1.36 8.49 16.06
C LYS A 109 2.74 7.95 15.67
N VAL A 110 3.00 7.76 14.38
CA VAL A 110 4.27 7.24 13.87
C VAL A 110 5.24 8.33 13.38
N ARG A 111 4.99 9.59 13.73
CA ARG A 111 5.82 10.74 13.32
C ARG A 111 7.29 10.67 13.73
N ASP A 112 7.62 9.86 14.73
CA ASP A 112 8.99 9.64 15.17
C ASP A 112 9.74 8.63 14.29
N TYR A 113 9.03 7.92 13.42
CA TYR A 113 9.55 6.94 12.46
C TYR A 113 9.45 7.41 11.01
N PHE A 114 8.42 8.22 10.72
CA PHE A 114 8.09 8.64 9.37
C PHE A 114 7.78 10.12 9.27
N ASN A 115 8.35 10.76 8.27
CA ASN A 115 7.93 12.09 7.83
C ASN A 115 6.79 11.96 6.81
N TRP A 116 5.68 12.68 7.01
CA TRP A 116 4.58 12.75 6.07
C TRP A 116 4.89 13.79 4.99
N GLU A 117 5.15 13.36 3.76
CA GLU A 117 5.67 14.23 2.69
C GLU A 117 4.56 15.05 2.00
N ASN A 118 3.41 14.45 1.70
CA ASN A 118 2.30 15.15 1.03
C ASN A 118 1.29 15.70 2.05
N GLN A 119 1.63 16.78 2.74
CA GLN A 119 0.81 17.35 3.81
C GLN A 119 -0.32 18.27 3.32
N ARG A 120 -0.22 18.80 2.10
CA ARG A 120 -1.23 19.69 1.52
C ARG A 120 -2.41 18.88 0.99
N LEU A 121 -3.63 19.37 1.22
CA LEU A 121 -4.87 18.65 0.89
C LEU A 121 -4.98 18.33 -0.62
N GLU A 122 -4.48 19.19 -1.48
CA GLU A 122 -4.46 18.99 -2.93
C GLU A 122 -3.62 17.78 -3.35
N GLU A 123 -2.59 17.48 -2.56
CA GLU A 123 -1.67 16.37 -2.81
C GLU A 123 -2.24 15.01 -2.36
N TRP A 124 -3.38 15.00 -1.65
CA TRP A 124 -4.03 13.77 -1.20
C TRP A 124 -4.95 13.17 -2.26
N ASP A 125 -5.38 13.97 -3.24
CA ASP A 125 -6.31 13.49 -4.25
C ASP A 125 -5.56 12.66 -5.30
N TYR A 126 -5.91 11.37 -5.36
CA TYR A 126 -5.31 10.44 -6.33
C TYR A 126 -5.49 10.91 -7.79
N GLU A 127 -6.58 11.61 -8.10
CA GLU A 127 -6.85 12.13 -9.46
C GLU A 127 -5.85 13.22 -9.89
N ASN A 128 -5.27 13.94 -8.94
CA ASN A 128 -4.29 14.99 -9.20
C ASN A 128 -2.86 14.47 -9.38
N LEU A 129 -2.67 13.15 -9.19
CA LEU A 129 -1.36 12.51 -9.28
C LEU A 129 -1.22 11.81 -10.63
N ASP A 130 -0.03 11.87 -11.20
CA ASP A 130 0.30 11.14 -12.44
C ASP A 130 0.55 9.65 -12.12
N LEU A 131 -0.48 8.98 -11.60
CA LEU A 131 -0.46 7.58 -11.21
C LEU A 131 -1.39 6.76 -12.11
N PRO A 132 -1.04 5.50 -12.41
CA PRO A 132 -1.89 4.63 -13.22
C PRO A 132 -3.26 4.40 -12.60
N GLU A 133 -4.30 4.50 -13.41
CA GLU A 133 -5.66 4.16 -12.98
C GLU A 133 -5.81 2.66 -12.71
N THR A 134 -5.73 2.30 -11.43
CA THR A 134 -5.97 0.91 -11.00
C THR A 134 -7.44 0.51 -11.17
N LYS A 135 -7.72 -0.81 -11.19
CA LYS A 135 -9.10 -1.34 -11.20
C LYS A 135 -9.91 -0.82 -10.00
N PHE A 136 -9.30 -0.70 -8.84
CA PHE A 136 -9.94 -0.21 -7.61
C PHE A 136 -10.24 1.30 -7.70
N PHE A 137 -9.31 2.08 -8.24
CA PHE A 137 -9.53 3.50 -8.50
C PHE A 137 -10.70 3.72 -9.45
N LYS A 138 -10.75 3.01 -10.58
CA LYS A 138 -11.87 3.06 -11.53
C LYS A 138 -13.21 2.69 -10.88
N LYS A 139 -13.21 1.69 -9.97
CA LYS A 139 -14.41 1.31 -9.21
C LYS A 139 -14.83 2.39 -8.23
N ALA A 140 -13.90 3.02 -7.53
CA ALA A 140 -14.16 4.14 -6.63
C ALA A 140 -14.81 5.31 -7.39
N LYS A 141 -14.20 5.72 -8.52
CA LYS A 141 -14.69 6.78 -9.40
C LYS A 141 -16.11 6.50 -9.91
N LYS A 142 -16.40 5.29 -10.39
CA LYS A 142 -17.76 4.89 -10.81
C LYS A 142 -18.78 4.98 -9.68
N SER A 143 -18.37 4.82 -8.43
CA SER A 143 -19.23 4.92 -7.24
C SER A 143 -19.19 6.29 -6.58
N ASN A 144 -18.65 7.30 -7.26
CA ASN A 144 -18.49 8.68 -6.78
C ASN A 144 -17.78 8.75 -5.40
N ARG A 145 -16.79 7.87 -5.18
CA ARG A 145 -15.94 7.88 -3.99
C ARG A 145 -14.59 8.51 -4.32
N LYS A 146 -14.21 9.49 -3.53
CA LYS A 146 -12.91 10.13 -3.62
C LYS A 146 -11.81 9.20 -3.12
N THR A 147 -10.75 9.03 -3.90
CA THR A 147 -9.59 8.24 -3.51
C THR A 147 -8.51 9.16 -2.95
N MET A 148 -8.05 8.85 -1.76
CA MET A 148 -7.00 9.59 -1.09
C MET A 148 -5.68 8.84 -1.13
N PHE A 149 -4.58 9.61 -1.22
CA PHE A 149 -3.22 9.13 -1.33
C PHE A 149 -2.33 9.75 -0.25
N PHE A 150 -1.51 8.94 0.40
CA PHE A 150 -0.60 9.37 1.45
C PHE A 150 0.81 8.87 1.17
N GLN A 151 1.78 9.72 1.42
CA GLN A 151 3.19 9.42 1.20
C GLN A 151 3.99 9.66 2.48
N LEU A 152 4.61 8.61 2.98
CA LEU A 152 5.44 8.65 4.18
C LEU A 152 6.88 8.32 3.80
N LYS A 153 7.83 9.07 4.34
CA LYS A 153 9.26 8.84 4.17
C LYS A 153 9.86 8.40 5.51
N LYS A 154 10.65 7.35 5.48
CA LYS A 154 11.40 6.89 6.64
C LYS A 154 12.41 7.95 7.10
N ILE A 155 12.45 8.21 8.41
CA ILE A 155 13.43 9.07 9.07
C ILE A 155 14.65 8.25 9.47
#